data_9f1e63628bdb386e7505fa9a1ee6059d
#
_entry.id   9f1e63628bdb386e7505fa9a1ee6059d
#
_cell.length_a   1.000
_cell.length_b   1.000
_cell.length_c   1.000
_cell.angle_alpha   90.00
_cell.angle_beta   90.00
_cell.angle_gamma   90.00
#
_symmetry.space_group_name_H-M   'P 1'
#
loop_
_entity.id
_entity.type
_entity.pdbx_description
1 polymer ?
#
loop_
_entity_poly.entity_id
_entity_poly.type
_entity_poly.pdbx_seq_one_letter_code
_entity_poly.pdbx_strand_id
1 'polypeptide(L)' 'MSSDSAPYVYTYDGPANLIGDEFGYQMSRDTVKRATLRGDLRAVNRDEYGLHGPITMYAKSDVRAWFENYMGVK' A
#
# COMPACT_ATOMS: atom_id res chain seq x y z
N MET A 1 16.32 13.55 -2.98
CA MET A 1 15.83 13.37 -2.98
C MET A 1 14.99 12.88 -2.72
N SER A 2 14.51 13.03 -2.42
CA SER A 2 13.81 12.32 -2.13
C SER A 2 12.57 12.35 -2.56
N SER A 3 12.32 11.88 -3.57
CA SER A 3 11.04 11.81 -4.12
C SER A 3 10.15 10.97 -3.33
N ASP A 4 10.69 10.27 -2.40
CA ASP A 4 9.85 9.41 -1.66
C ASP A 4 9.39 10.02 -0.42
N SER A 5 9.41 11.30 -0.32
CA SER A 5 8.86 11.94 0.84
C SER A 5 7.33 11.93 0.82
N ALA A 6 6.71 11.57 -0.28
CA ALA A 6 5.25 11.50 -0.33
C ALA A 6 4.74 10.47 0.68
N PRO A 7 3.70 10.81 1.46
CA PRO A 7 3.22 9.90 2.49
C PRO A 7 2.32 8.78 1.97
N TYR A 8 2.11 8.71 0.68
CA TYR A 8 1.19 7.74 0.10
C TYR A 8 1.86 6.93 -0.98
N VAL A 9 1.36 5.72 -1.19
CA VAL A 9 1.73 4.90 -2.32
C VAL A 9 0.47 4.55 -3.08
N TYR A 10 0.61 4.25 -4.36
CA TYR A 10 -0.53 4.12 -5.25
C TYR A 10 -0.60 2.73 -5.86
N THR A 11 -1.81 2.29 -6.12
CA THR A 11 -2.12 1.02 -6.75
C THR A 11 -1.67 -0.13 -5.87
N TYR A 12 -1.90 -1.34 -6.32
CA TYR A 12 -1.48 -2.50 -5.53
C TYR A 12 0.03 -2.67 -5.54
N ASP A 13 0.69 -2.10 -6.54
CA ASP A 13 2.15 -2.17 -6.61
C ASP A 13 2.82 -1.28 -5.59
N GLY A 14 2.17 -0.18 -5.21
CA GLY A 14 2.77 0.76 -4.28
C GLY A 14 3.15 0.14 -2.95
N PRO A 15 2.18 -0.48 -2.24
CA PRO A 15 2.51 -1.15 -0.99
C PRO A 15 3.53 -2.28 -1.18
N ALA A 16 3.43 -3.03 -2.26
CA ALA A 16 4.37 -4.12 -2.50
C ALA A 16 5.78 -3.58 -2.63
N ASN A 17 5.95 -2.49 -3.38
CA ASN A 17 7.26 -1.90 -3.56
C ASN A 17 7.79 -1.30 -2.27
N LEU A 18 6.91 -0.67 -1.50
CA LEU A 18 7.31 -0.07 -0.23
C LEU A 18 7.86 -1.14 0.71
N ILE A 19 7.17 -2.26 0.80
CA ILE A 19 7.59 -3.34 1.67
C ILE A 19 8.90 -3.92 1.19
N GLY A 20 9.07 -4.06 -0.12
CA GLY A 20 10.32 -4.53 -0.67
C GLY A 20 11.48 -3.61 -0.32
N ASP A 21 11.24 -2.29 -0.40
CA ASP A 21 12.29 -1.32 -0.14
C ASP A 21 12.64 -1.24 1.33
N GLU A 22 11.63 -1.26 2.20
CA GLU A 22 11.87 -0.99 3.61
C GLU A 22 12.18 -2.25 4.40
N PHE A 23 11.57 -3.37 4.05
CA PHE A 23 11.71 -4.59 4.82
C PHE A 23 12.46 -5.68 4.08
N GLY A 24 12.73 -5.48 2.81
CA GLY A 24 13.42 -6.50 2.04
C GLY A 24 12.57 -7.73 1.79
N TYR A 25 11.26 -7.62 1.92
CA TYR A 25 10.35 -8.72 1.75
C TYR A 25 9.69 -8.63 0.37
N GLN A 26 9.70 -9.72 -0.36
CA GLN A 26 9.15 -9.71 -1.70
C GLN A 26 7.65 -9.94 -1.64
N MET A 27 6.91 -8.85 -1.61
CA MET A 27 5.46 -8.88 -1.52
C MET A 27 4.87 -8.86 -2.91
N SER A 28 3.87 -9.69 -3.17
CA SER A 28 3.22 -9.67 -4.47
C SER A 28 2.05 -8.71 -4.44
N ARG A 29 1.75 -8.13 -5.59
CA ARG A 29 0.63 -7.22 -5.69
C ARG A 29 -0.69 -7.93 -5.42
N ASP A 30 -0.74 -9.21 -5.69
CA ASP A 30 -1.95 -9.99 -5.46
C ASP A 30 -2.25 -10.08 -3.98
N THR A 31 -1.24 -10.23 -3.17
CA THR A 31 -1.41 -10.24 -1.72
C THR A 31 -1.97 -8.91 -1.24
N VAL A 32 -1.46 -7.81 -1.78
CA VAL A 32 -1.96 -6.49 -1.42
C VAL A 32 -3.42 -6.35 -1.83
N LYS A 33 -3.76 -6.81 -3.03
CA LYS A 33 -5.13 -6.74 -3.50
C LYS A 33 -6.07 -7.51 -2.60
N ARG A 34 -5.69 -8.71 -2.20
CA ARG A 34 -6.53 -9.52 -1.34
C ARG A 34 -6.73 -8.86 0.02
N ALA A 35 -5.66 -8.32 0.58
CA ALA A 35 -5.76 -7.65 1.86
C ALA A 35 -6.71 -6.46 1.77
N THR A 36 -6.66 -5.73 0.66
CA THR A 36 -7.54 -4.60 0.45
C THR A 36 -8.99 -5.05 0.37
N LEU A 37 -9.24 -6.11 -0.39
CA LEU A 37 -10.61 -6.58 -0.57
C LEU A 37 -11.20 -7.13 0.71
N ARG A 38 -10.35 -7.70 1.57
CA ARG A 38 -10.82 -8.23 2.85
C ARG A 38 -10.96 -7.14 3.91
N GLY A 39 -10.44 -5.96 3.64
CA GLY A 39 -10.50 -4.88 4.60
C GLY A 39 -9.35 -4.88 5.59
N ASP A 40 -8.36 -5.75 5.40
CA ASP A 40 -7.21 -5.79 6.29
C ASP A 40 -6.30 -4.60 6.07
N LEU A 41 -6.16 -4.19 4.81
CA LEU A 41 -5.35 -3.02 4.46
C LEU A 41 -6.27 -1.95 3.94
N ARG A 42 -6.27 -0.83 4.63
CA ARG A 42 -7.15 0.25 4.30
C ARG A 42 -6.63 1.03 3.10
N ALA A 43 -7.51 1.26 2.16
CA ALA A 43 -7.18 2.06 0.98
C ALA A 43 -7.89 3.39 1.06
N VAL A 44 -7.21 4.43 0.62
CA VAL A 44 -7.80 5.75 0.54
C VAL A 44 -8.00 6.09 -0.92
N ASN A 45 -9.24 6.25 -1.33
CA ASN A 45 -9.53 6.65 -2.69
C ASN A 45 -9.60 8.15 -2.77
N ARG A 46 -8.73 8.72 -3.59
CA ARG A 46 -8.68 10.14 -3.67
C ARG A 46 -9.05 10.70 -5.01
N ASP A 47 -9.20 9.86 -5.99
CA ASP A 47 -9.48 10.38 -7.31
C ASP A 47 -10.92 10.80 -7.40
N GLU A 48 -11.15 12.06 -7.17
CA GLU A 48 -12.48 12.60 -7.22
C GLU A 48 -12.87 13.06 -8.61
N TYR A 49 -11.92 13.20 -9.48
CA TYR A 49 -12.20 13.73 -10.80
C TYR A 49 -12.30 12.65 -11.83
N GLY A 50 -11.75 11.51 -11.55
CA GLY A 50 -11.99 10.35 -12.37
C GLY A 50 -11.46 10.42 -13.78
N LEU A 51 -10.40 11.15 -14.01
CA LEU A 51 -9.84 11.21 -15.34
C LEU A 51 -9.42 9.84 -15.81
N HIS A 52 -8.89 9.05 -14.93
CA HIS A 52 -8.45 7.70 -15.25
C HIS A 52 -9.18 6.67 -14.42
N GLY A 53 -10.30 7.06 -13.83
CA GLY A 53 -11.00 6.19 -12.90
C GLY A 53 -10.41 6.30 -11.52
N PRO A 54 -11.03 5.66 -10.55
CA PRO A 54 -10.55 5.73 -9.17
C PRO A 54 -9.17 5.14 -9.05
N ILE A 55 -8.31 5.83 -8.33
CA ILE A 55 -6.96 5.37 -8.08
C ILE A 55 -6.88 4.94 -6.62
N THR A 56 -6.50 3.69 -6.41
CA THR A 56 -6.32 3.19 -5.07
C THR A 56 -5.05 3.76 -4.48
N MET A 57 -5.16 4.29 -3.28
CA MET A 57 -4.07 4.98 -2.63
C MET A 57 -3.98 4.51 -1.20
N TYR A 58 -2.76 4.33 -0.71
CA TYR A 58 -2.53 3.83 0.64
C TYR A 58 -1.59 4.74 1.37
N ALA A 59 -1.88 5.01 2.64
CA ALA A 59 -0.95 5.73 3.49
C ALA A 59 0.21 4.79 3.84
N LYS A 60 1.42 5.29 3.75
CA LYS A 60 2.59 4.45 4.04
C LYS A 60 2.54 3.91 5.46
N SER A 61 2.08 4.72 6.41
CA SER A 61 1.99 4.24 7.79
C SER A 61 1.02 3.08 7.92
N ASP A 62 -0.07 3.12 7.17
CA ASP A 62 -1.04 2.03 7.21
C ASP A 62 -0.45 0.76 6.60
N VAL A 63 0.33 0.91 5.53
CA VAL A 63 0.97 -0.23 4.89
C VAL A 63 1.95 -0.89 5.86
N ARG A 64 2.73 -0.09 6.55
CA ARG A 64 3.70 -0.63 7.50
C ARG A 64 2.99 -1.37 8.64
N ALA A 65 1.94 -0.78 9.19
CA ALA A 65 1.20 -1.41 10.27
C ALA A 65 0.56 -2.71 9.80
N TRP A 66 -0.02 -2.69 8.61
CA TRP A 66 -0.61 -3.89 8.05
C TRP A 66 0.44 -4.99 7.88
N PHE A 67 1.62 -4.63 7.37
CA PHE A 67 2.65 -5.62 7.13
C PHE A 67 3.14 -6.23 8.43
N GLU A 68 3.24 -5.43 9.48
CA GLU A 68 3.66 -5.96 10.77
C GLU A 68 2.67 -7.00 11.27
N ASN A 69 1.38 -6.72 11.11
CA ASN A 69 0.36 -7.70 11.46
C ASN A 69 0.41 -8.92 10.57
N TYR A 70 0.66 -8.69 9.29
CA TYR A 70 0.74 -9.77 8.32
C TYR A 70 1.84 -10.76 8.69
N MET A 71 2.97 -10.24 9.15
CA MET A 71 4.10 -11.06 9.53
C MET A 71 4.00 -11.59 10.95
N GLY A 72 3.02 -11.13 11.70
CA GLY A 72 2.89 -11.55 13.07
C GLY A 72 3.87 -10.90 14.02
N VAL A 73 4.41 -9.76 13.64
CA VAL A 73 5.35 -9.04 14.48
C VAL A 73 4.59 -8.17 15.45
N LYS A 74 5.01 -8.17 16.66
CA LYS A 74 4.36 -7.35 17.67
C LYS A 74 5.25 -6.27 18.14
#